data_a7d7bcaca87825b85bfa6fb7cbfce46a
#
_entry.id   a7d7bcaca87825b85bfa6fb7cbfce46a
#
_cell.length_a   1.000
_cell.length_b   1.000
_cell.length_c   1.000
_cell.angle_alpha   90.00
_cell.angle_beta   90.00
_cell.angle_gamma   90.00
#
_symmetry.space_group_name_H-M   'P 1'
#
loop_
_entity.id
_entity.type
_entity.pdbx_description
1 polymer ?
#
loop_
_entity_poly.entity_id
_entity_poly.type
_entity_poly.pdbx_seq_one_letter_code
_entity_poly.pdbx_strand_id
1 'polypeptide(L)'
;MISGQGTKNIAAVAAPTKHSALEGALFAAFMAILVWAPLPFASNREWAGSLLTLLLAAVAAAWVALWLAGRAQVHPRIWRRAKVPLYILLAVQAWVLLQITPLPPAVIEALSPRAAAWHVREGWLTLSLDWAATHYYLLRGCGITLGFFLMLALVNSERRVRLFLQVLVFSGTAQAAYGAFMVLSGLELGFFVEKYAGRGVATGTFVNRNHLAGYLVMCLAAGTGLLLSQLSRQRIHGWKERLRSWLRLLLSPKFRLRLYLAVMVVALVLTRSRMGNVAFFSALALAGCVALYSGRRFSWRMVGFLASLFVVDMIILGRWFGLDKLVERLEGLEGKAAEEFSRYWMDFYTLDYIRAFPFTGSGGGSFYGIFPNFQGEQLRGFYLHSHNDYLEFSAELGLPAALALVAFVALCLWQAVQVQRKRHHPLYRGAGFAVTMAVIWAAIHSTVDFNLQIPANALTFVSLLALAYISGNLPRNKAL
;
A
#
# COMPACT_ATOMS: atom_id res chain seq x y z
N MET A 1 -51.54 -13.31 44.23
CA MET A 1 -51.52 -14.31 43.13
C MET A 1 -51.31 -13.58 41.82
N ILE A 2 -50.48 -14.16 41.01
CA ILE A 2 -50.13 -13.96 39.60
C ILE A 2 -48.77 -13.31 39.42
N SER A 3 -47.82 -14.25 39.30
CA SER A 3 -46.47 -14.07 38.84
C SER A 3 -46.42 -13.78 37.32
N GLY A 4 -45.75 -12.71 36.91
CA GLY A 4 -45.40 -12.42 35.51
C GLY A 4 -43.91 -12.60 35.31
N GLN A 5 -43.47 -13.80 34.88
CA GLN A 5 -42.10 -14.04 34.41
C GLN A 5 -41.89 -13.35 33.07
N GLY A 6 -41.19 -12.24 33.09
CA GLY A 6 -40.65 -11.64 31.89
C GLY A 6 -39.39 -12.38 31.40
N THR A 7 -39.58 -13.28 30.47
CA THR A 7 -38.48 -13.95 29.73
C THR A 7 -37.64 -12.93 28.96
N LYS A 8 -36.52 -12.56 29.53
CA LYS A 8 -35.45 -11.90 28.76
C LYS A 8 -34.86 -12.86 27.74
N ASN A 9 -35.29 -12.74 26.50
CA ASN A 9 -34.60 -13.32 25.36
C ASN A 9 -33.21 -12.69 25.26
N ILE A 10 -32.23 -13.24 25.94
CA ILE A 10 -30.83 -13.02 25.71
C ILE A 10 -30.52 -13.75 24.41
N ALA A 11 -30.51 -13.01 23.30
CA ALA A 11 -29.99 -13.49 22.02
C ALA A 11 -28.61 -14.14 22.28
N ALA A 12 -28.55 -15.46 22.18
CA ALA A 12 -27.34 -16.23 22.32
C ALA A 12 -26.31 -15.67 21.31
N VAL A 13 -25.27 -15.05 21.83
CA VAL A 13 -24.10 -14.71 21.03
C VAL A 13 -23.52 -16.03 20.54
N ALA A 14 -23.78 -16.35 19.28
CA ALA A 14 -23.29 -17.57 18.64
C ALA A 14 -21.80 -17.73 18.93
N ALA A 15 -21.44 -18.90 19.46
CA ALA A 15 -20.07 -19.30 19.71
C ALA A 15 -19.27 -19.14 18.40
N PRO A 16 -17.97 -18.77 18.46
CA PRO A 16 -17.15 -18.62 17.25
C PRO A 16 -17.15 -19.95 16.50
N THR A 17 -17.78 -19.96 15.33
CA THR A 17 -17.75 -21.09 14.42
C THR A 17 -16.31 -21.47 14.14
N LYS A 18 -15.94 -22.76 14.34
CA LYS A 18 -14.63 -23.28 13.89
C LYS A 18 -14.47 -22.89 12.42
N HIS A 19 -13.43 -22.11 12.09
CA HIS A 19 -13.13 -21.76 10.72
C HIS A 19 -13.08 -23.03 9.87
N SER A 20 -13.84 -23.08 8.76
CA SER A 20 -13.79 -24.22 7.88
C SER A 20 -12.38 -24.37 7.29
N ALA A 21 -11.95 -25.61 7.05
CA ALA A 21 -10.66 -25.85 6.39
C ALA A 21 -10.56 -25.08 5.04
N LEU A 22 -11.69 -24.98 4.34
CA LEU A 22 -11.82 -24.25 3.07
C LEU A 22 -11.56 -22.74 3.24
N GLU A 23 -12.10 -22.11 4.28
CA GLU A 23 -11.80 -20.68 4.56
C GLU A 23 -10.30 -20.47 4.89
N GLY A 24 -9.70 -21.45 5.57
CA GLY A 24 -8.25 -21.49 5.81
C GLY A 24 -7.44 -21.57 4.51
N ALA A 25 -7.87 -22.40 3.56
CA ALA A 25 -7.26 -22.53 2.24
C ALA A 25 -7.38 -21.23 1.42
N LEU A 26 -8.56 -20.58 1.44
CA LEU A 26 -8.74 -19.28 0.78
C LEU A 26 -7.85 -18.19 1.39
N PHE A 27 -7.70 -18.17 2.71
CA PHE A 27 -6.76 -17.26 3.37
C PHE A 27 -5.31 -17.53 2.92
N ALA A 28 -4.89 -18.79 2.85
CA ALA A 28 -3.55 -19.16 2.37
C ALA A 28 -3.35 -18.78 0.90
N ALA A 29 -4.35 -19.02 0.03
CA ALA A 29 -4.33 -18.60 -1.37
C ALA A 29 -4.19 -17.07 -1.50
N PHE A 30 -4.93 -16.30 -0.73
CA PHE A 30 -4.81 -14.85 -0.73
C PHE A 30 -3.43 -14.38 -0.24
N MET A 31 -2.85 -15.00 0.78
CA MET A 31 -1.47 -14.72 1.21
C MET A 31 -0.45 -15.06 0.12
N ALA A 32 -0.64 -16.16 -0.60
CA ALA A 32 0.21 -16.53 -1.74
C ALA A 32 0.12 -15.51 -2.88
N ILE A 33 -1.08 -14.98 -3.18
CA ILE A 33 -1.27 -13.92 -4.17
C ILE A 33 -0.51 -12.64 -3.76
N LEU A 34 -0.52 -12.25 -2.49
CA LEU A 34 0.24 -11.10 -2.00
C LEU A 34 1.76 -11.28 -2.16
N VAL A 35 2.27 -12.49 -2.00
CA VAL A 35 3.70 -12.80 -2.25
C VAL A 35 4.01 -12.84 -3.74
N TRP A 36 3.07 -13.33 -4.54
CA TRP A 36 3.22 -13.44 -6.00
C TRP A 36 3.16 -12.06 -6.69
N ALA A 37 2.30 -11.16 -6.23
CA ALA A 37 2.03 -9.88 -6.87
C ALA A 37 3.29 -9.06 -7.25
N PRO A 38 4.33 -8.94 -6.40
CA PRO A 38 5.55 -8.22 -6.79
C PRO A 38 6.42 -8.98 -7.79
N LEU A 39 6.31 -10.32 -7.92
CA LEU A 39 7.24 -11.13 -8.70
C LEU A 39 7.21 -10.80 -10.21
N PRO A 40 6.06 -10.80 -10.90
CA PRO A 40 6.02 -10.53 -12.34
C PRO A 40 6.05 -9.02 -12.61
N PHE A 41 7.23 -8.41 -12.49
CA PHE A 41 7.43 -6.97 -12.71
C PHE A 41 6.45 -6.09 -11.90
N ALA A 42 6.22 -6.45 -10.62
CA ALA A 42 5.24 -5.82 -9.75
C ALA A 42 3.78 -5.88 -10.27
N SER A 43 3.48 -6.89 -11.07
CA SER A 43 2.21 -7.05 -11.80
C SER A 43 1.85 -5.86 -12.71
N ASN A 44 2.86 -5.09 -13.14
CA ASN A 44 2.67 -3.88 -13.95
C ASN A 44 2.60 -4.14 -15.47
N ARG A 45 2.79 -5.38 -15.92
CA ARG A 45 2.49 -5.77 -17.30
C ARG A 45 1.01 -6.16 -17.40
N GLU A 46 0.38 -5.86 -18.55
CA GLU A 46 -1.07 -6.09 -18.74
C GLU A 46 -1.50 -7.52 -18.40
N TRP A 47 -0.75 -8.52 -18.89
CA TRP A 47 -1.02 -9.93 -18.59
C TRP A 47 -0.92 -10.23 -17.09
N ALA A 48 0.08 -9.65 -16.40
CA ALA A 48 0.32 -9.90 -14.98
C ALA A 48 -0.73 -9.21 -14.10
N GLY A 49 -1.11 -7.97 -14.44
CA GLY A 49 -2.19 -7.24 -13.78
C GLY A 49 -3.56 -7.89 -13.98
N SER A 50 -3.82 -8.40 -15.18
CA SER A 50 -5.06 -9.14 -15.49
C SER A 50 -5.11 -10.48 -14.73
N LEU A 51 -3.99 -11.22 -14.70
CA LEU A 51 -3.90 -12.46 -13.93
C LEU A 51 -4.06 -12.22 -12.43
N LEU A 52 -3.45 -11.15 -11.88
CA LEU A 52 -3.62 -10.76 -10.49
C LEU A 52 -5.10 -10.53 -10.18
N THR A 53 -5.80 -9.77 -11.02
CA THR A 53 -7.23 -9.50 -10.85
C THR A 53 -8.05 -10.79 -10.93
N LEU A 54 -7.76 -11.67 -11.89
CA LEU A 54 -8.43 -12.97 -12.04
C LEU A 54 -8.25 -13.84 -10.80
N LEU A 55 -7.04 -13.93 -10.25
CA LEU A 55 -6.75 -14.70 -9.03
C LEU A 55 -7.51 -14.14 -7.82
N LEU A 56 -7.55 -12.81 -7.66
CA LEU A 56 -8.31 -12.17 -6.59
C LEU A 56 -9.83 -12.40 -6.76
N ALA A 57 -10.34 -12.32 -7.99
CA ALA A 57 -11.74 -12.59 -8.31
C ALA A 57 -12.11 -14.06 -8.02
N ALA A 58 -11.23 -15.01 -8.36
CA ALA A 58 -11.45 -16.43 -8.09
C ALA A 58 -11.54 -16.71 -6.58
N VAL A 59 -10.63 -16.14 -5.76
CA VAL A 59 -10.69 -16.26 -4.31
C VAL A 59 -11.94 -15.59 -3.72
N ALA A 60 -12.33 -14.42 -4.26
CA ALA A 60 -13.53 -13.73 -3.83
C ALA A 60 -14.81 -14.51 -4.18
N ALA A 61 -14.91 -15.05 -5.39
CA ALA A 61 -16.03 -15.88 -5.82
C ALA A 61 -16.17 -17.15 -4.96
N ALA A 62 -15.05 -17.83 -4.69
CA ALA A 62 -15.03 -18.99 -3.79
C ALA A 62 -15.45 -18.61 -2.37
N TRP A 63 -15.02 -17.45 -1.86
CA TRP A 63 -15.46 -16.97 -0.56
C TRP A 63 -16.97 -16.64 -0.54
N VAL A 64 -17.48 -15.99 -1.59
CA VAL A 64 -18.92 -15.71 -1.74
C VAL A 64 -19.74 -17.01 -1.78
N ALA A 65 -19.26 -18.04 -2.48
CA ALA A 65 -19.90 -19.36 -2.47
C ALA A 65 -19.96 -19.97 -1.06
N LEU A 66 -18.88 -19.85 -0.27
CA LEU A 66 -18.90 -20.28 1.14
C LEU A 66 -19.85 -19.43 2.00
N TRP A 67 -19.96 -18.15 1.72
CA TRP A 67 -20.88 -17.26 2.41
C TRP A 67 -22.34 -17.60 2.10
N LEU A 68 -22.69 -17.84 0.85
CA LEU A 68 -24.02 -18.28 0.42
C LEU A 68 -24.39 -19.65 1.05
N ALA A 69 -23.41 -20.54 1.19
CA ALA A 69 -23.57 -21.81 1.88
C ALA A 69 -23.65 -21.69 3.41
N GLY A 70 -23.61 -20.48 4.00
CA GLY A 70 -23.61 -20.25 5.44
C GLY A 70 -22.32 -20.67 6.15
N ARG A 71 -21.24 -20.95 5.42
CA ARG A 71 -19.95 -21.48 5.96
C ARG A 71 -18.90 -20.40 6.18
N ALA A 72 -19.10 -19.17 5.68
CA ALA A 72 -18.23 -18.03 5.88
C ALA A 72 -19.04 -16.77 6.19
N GLN A 73 -18.45 -15.85 6.95
CA GLN A 73 -19.05 -14.55 7.23
C GLN A 73 -17.98 -13.50 7.55
N VAL A 74 -18.22 -12.27 7.16
CA VAL A 74 -17.42 -11.14 7.66
C VAL A 74 -17.84 -10.85 9.10
N HIS A 75 -16.86 -10.63 9.98
CA HIS A 75 -17.17 -10.32 11.38
C HIS A 75 -18.06 -9.06 11.48
N PRO A 76 -19.26 -9.09 12.12
CA PRO A 76 -20.25 -8.02 12.04
C PRO A 76 -19.74 -6.63 12.49
N ARG A 77 -18.82 -6.58 13.47
CA ARG A 77 -18.21 -5.31 13.92
C ARG A 77 -17.25 -4.74 12.88
N ILE A 78 -16.48 -5.60 12.18
CA ILE A 78 -15.60 -5.19 11.10
C ILE A 78 -16.45 -4.63 9.96
N TRP A 79 -17.47 -5.38 9.52
CA TRP A 79 -18.38 -4.97 8.45
C TRP A 79 -19.02 -3.61 8.68
N ARG A 80 -19.63 -3.42 9.87
CA ARG A 80 -20.30 -2.14 10.20
C ARG A 80 -19.38 -0.92 10.13
N ARG A 81 -18.09 -1.08 10.41
CA ARG A 81 -17.11 0.00 10.40
C ARG A 81 -16.42 0.17 9.07
N ALA A 82 -16.19 -0.91 8.34
CA ALA A 82 -15.44 -0.93 7.08
C ALA A 82 -16.32 -0.74 5.83
N LYS A 83 -17.65 -0.79 5.95
CA LYS A 83 -18.56 -0.63 4.81
C LYS A 83 -18.42 0.72 4.09
N VAL A 84 -18.20 1.80 4.84
CA VAL A 84 -18.05 3.14 4.24
C VAL A 84 -16.81 3.21 3.33
N PRO A 85 -15.59 2.89 3.79
CA PRO A 85 -14.44 2.88 2.88
C PRO A 85 -14.59 1.89 1.72
N LEU A 86 -15.23 0.73 1.93
CA LEU A 86 -15.51 -0.20 0.84
C LEU A 86 -16.46 0.42 -0.20
N TYR A 87 -17.52 1.11 0.25
CA TYR A 87 -18.45 1.79 -0.66
C TYR A 87 -17.79 2.95 -1.42
N ILE A 88 -16.83 3.66 -0.82
CA ILE A 88 -16.06 4.67 -1.55
C ILE A 88 -15.27 4.00 -2.69
N LEU A 89 -14.56 2.90 -2.43
CA LEU A 89 -13.85 2.18 -3.48
C LEU A 89 -14.81 1.68 -4.58
N LEU A 90 -15.95 1.11 -4.21
CA LEU A 90 -16.96 0.66 -5.18
C LEU A 90 -17.55 1.83 -5.98
N ALA A 91 -17.76 2.98 -5.35
CA ALA A 91 -18.24 4.18 -6.05
C ALA A 91 -17.22 4.69 -7.06
N VAL A 92 -15.93 4.65 -6.73
CA VAL A 92 -14.86 4.99 -7.69
C VAL A 92 -14.85 3.99 -8.86
N GLN A 93 -15.02 2.68 -8.62
CA GLN A 93 -15.11 1.71 -9.73
C GLN A 93 -16.38 1.93 -10.58
N ALA A 94 -17.50 2.25 -9.95
CA ALA A 94 -18.75 2.59 -10.68
C ALA A 94 -18.56 3.87 -11.53
N TRP A 95 -17.80 4.84 -11.02
CA TRP A 95 -17.44 6.03 -11.76
C TRP A 95 -16.57 5.71 -12.98
N VAL A 96 -15.52 4.90 -12.83
CA VAL A 96 -14.68 4.46 -13.96
C VAL A 96 -15.47 3.63 -14.97
N LEU A 97 -16.42 2.80 -14.51
CA LEU A 97 -17.36 2.10 -15.38
C LEU A 97 -18.22 3.09 -16.18
N LEU A 98 -18.71 4.15 -15.55
CA LEU A 98 -19.47 5.20 -16.24
C LEU A 98 -18.61 5.91 -17.30
N GLN A 99 -17.32 6.14 -17.03
CA GLN A 99 -16.41 6.79 -17.98
C GLN A 99 -16.30 6.00 -19.30
N ILE A 100 -16.41 4.67 -19.28
CA ILE A 100 -16.35 3.81 -20.50
C ILE A 100 -17.73 3.46 -21.06
N THR A 101 -18.80 3.83 -20.35
CA THR A 101 -20.17 3.54 -20.81
C THR A 101 -20.54 4.48 -21.96
N PRO A 102 -20.98 3.97 -23.12
CA PRO A 102 -21.46 4.82 -24.18
C PRO A 102 -22.72 5.60 -23.75
N LEU A 103 -22.70 6.91 -23.97
CA LEU A 103 -23.78 7.85 -23.61
C LEU A 103 -24.18 8.68 -24.83
N PRO A 104 -25.40 9.21 -24.87
CA PRO A 104 -25.82 10.15 -25.94
C PRO A 104 -24.91 11.39 -25.94
N PRO A 105 -24.60 11.96 -27.14
CA PRO A 105 -23.73 13.13 -27.26
C PRO A 105 -24.13 14.31 -26.36
N ALA A 106 -25.43 14.61 -26.27
CA ALA A 106 -25.95 15.68 -25.42
C ALA A 106 -25.60 15.50 -23.92
N VAL A 107 -25.55 14.24 -23.46
CA VAL A 107 -25.14 13.93 -22.06
C VAL A 107 -23.65 14.17 -21.87
N ILE A 108 -22.82 13.73 -22.83
CA ILE A 108 -21.37 13.98 -22.79
C ILE A 108 -21.07 15.47 -22.84
N GLU A 109 -21.74 16.21 -23.72
CA GLU A 109 -21.61 17.67 -23.84
C GLU A 109 -21.97 18.38 -22.52
N ALA A 110 -23.05 17.96 -21.87
CA ALA A 110 -23.47 18.51 -20.58
C ALA A 110 -22.49 18.19 -19.43
N LEU A 111 -21.91 16.97 -19.40
CA LEU A 111 -21.00 16.53 -18.34
C LEU A 111 -19.56 16.99 -18.58
N SER A 112 -19.09 16.99 -19.81
CA SER A 112 -17.74 17.33 -20.22
C SER A 112 -17.71 17.89 -21.65
N PRO A 113 -17.99 19.19 -21.85
CA PRO A 113 -17.98 19.83 -23.17
C PRO A 113 -16.64 19.60 -23.90
N ARG A 114 -15.55 19.58 -23.13
CA ARG A 114 -14.21 19.35 -23.67
C ARG A 114 -14.06 17.92 -24.21
N ALA A 115 -14.56 16.91 -23.50
CA ALA A 115 -14.53 15.53 -23.97
C ALA A 115 -15.40 15.37 -25.22
N ALA A 116 -16.58 15.99 -25.27
CA ALA A 116 -17.45 16.00 -26.46
C ALA A 116 -16.72 16.55 -27.68
N ALA A 117 -16.00 17.69 -27.52
CA ALA A 117 -15.25 18.31 -28.60
C ALA A 117 -14.03 17.49 -29.09
N TRP A 118 -13.55 16.53 -28.32
CA TRP A 118 -12.43 15.66 -28.68
C TRP A 118 -12.85 14.43 -29.50
N HIS A 119 -14.13 14.04 -29.44
CA HIS A 119 -14.63 12.94 -30.23
C HIS A 119 -14.88 13.38 -31.66
N VAL A 120 -14.24 12.72 -32.63
CA VAL A 120 -14.40 12.97 -34.06
C VAL A 120 -15.58 12.15 -34.65
N ARG A 121 -16.11 11.20 -33.85
CA ARG A 121 -17.15 10.24 -34.32
C ARG A 121 -18.55 10.73 -33.98
N GLU A 122 -19.49 10.51 -34.90
CA GLU A 122 -20.90 10.65 -34.64
C GLU A 122 -21.46 9.42 -33.89
N GLY A 123 -22.47 9.61 -33.07
CA GLY A 123 -23.13 8.53 -32.32
C GLY A 123 -22.89 8.57 -30.84
N TRP A 124 -23.01 7.42 -30.16
CA TRP A 124 -22.80 7.31 -28.75
C TRP A 124 -21.32 7.46 -28.40
N LEU A 125 -21.02 8.31 -27.43
CA LEU A 125 -19.68 8.68 -27.01
C LEU A 125 -19.40 8.22 -25.58
N THR A 126 -18.16 8.21 -25.17
CA THR A 126 -17.74 7.92 -23.79
C THR A 126 -17.13 9.15 -23.14
N LEU A 127 -17.19 9.25 -21.81
CA LEU A 127 -16.43 10.28 -21.08
C LEU A 127 -14.91 10.03 -21.19
N SER A 128 -14.52 8.75 -21.25
CA SER A 128 -13.14 8.38 -21.48
C SER A 128 -12.71 8.67 -22.92
N LEU A 129 -11.57 9.32 -23.06
CA LEU A 129 -10.91 9.61 -24.34
C LEU A 129 -10.00 8.46 -24.79
N ASP A 130 -9.71 7.50 -23.89
CA ASP A 130 -9.02 6.24 -24.20
C ASP A 130 -9.79 5.07 -23.56
N TRP A 131 -10.72 4.53 -24.32
CA TRP A 131 -11.59 3.46 -23.85
C TRP A 131 -10.81 2.21 -23.42
N ALA A 132 -9.78 1.83 -24.17
CA ALA A 132 -9.01 0.61 -23.92
C ALA A 132 -8.19 0.72 -22.62
N ALA A 133 -7.50 1.83 -22.44
CA ALA A 133 -6.75 2.11 -21.22
C ALA A 133 -7.68 2.16 -19.99
N THR A 134 -8.85 2.81 -20.11
CA THR A 134 -9.81 2.92 -19.01
C THR A 134 -10.47 1.58 -18.69
N HIS A 135 -10.72 0.73 -19.68
CA HIS A 135 -11.21 -0.63 -19.45
C HIS A 135 -10.20 -1.45 -18.63
N TYR A 136 -8.93 -1.41 -19.00
CA TYR A 136 -7.87 -2.08 -18.26
C TYR A 136 -7.68 -1.49 -16.85
N TYR A 137 -7.80 -0.16 -16.71
CA TYR A 137 -7.76 0.53 -15.42
C TYR A 137 -8.90 0.06 -14.50
N LEU A 138 -10.13 -0.04 -15.01
CA LEU A 138 -11.29 -0.58 -14.29
C LEU A 138 -11.03 -2.01 -13.80
N LEU A 139 -10.49 -2.87 -14.66
CA LEU A 139 -10.18 -4.26 -14.31
C LEU A 139 -9.22 -4.31 -13.13
N ARG A 140 -8.11 -3.55 -13.17
CA ARG A 140 -7.15 -3.46 -12.07
C ARG A 140 -7.77 -2.88 -10.80
N GLY A 141 -8.56 -1.81 -10.94
CA GLY A 141 -9.25 -1.16 -9.83
C GLY A 141 -10.22 -2.08 -9.11
N CYS A 142 -10.96 -2.91 -9.87
CA CYS A 142 -11.80 -3.97 -9.31
C CYS A 142 -10.96 -5.00 -8.54
N GLY A 143 -9.81 -5.43 -9.07
CA GLY A 143 -8.89 -6.32 -8.38
C GLY A 143 -8.40 -5.76 -7.05
N ILE A 144 -7.98 -4.49 -7.03
CA ILE A 144 -7.54 -3.80 -5.80
C ILE A 144 -8.69 -3.69 -4.79
N THR A 145 -9.91 -3.37 -5.24
CA THR A 145 -11.11 -3.31 -4.39
C THR A 145 -11.45 -4.67 -3.80
N LEU A 146 -11.33 -5.75 -4.60
CA LEU A 146 -11.46 -7.13 -4.11
C LEU A 146 -10.38 -7.48 -3.08
N GLY A 147 -9.13 -7.02 -3.26
CA GLY A 147 -8.07 -7.20 -2.29
C GLY A 147 -8.42 -6.57 -0.93
N PHE A 148 -8.96 -5.35 -0.91
CA PHE A 148 -9.47 -4.72 0.31
C PHE A 148 -10.59 -5.54 0.96
N PHE A 149 -11.57 -5.98 0.16
CA PHE A 149 -12.67 -6.82 0.63
C PHE A 149 -12.17 -8.16 1.20
N LEU A 150 -11.28 -8.86 0.50
CA LEU A 150 -10.71 -10.15 0.95
C LEU A 150 -9.95 -10.03 2.26
N MET A 151 -9.23 -8.92 2.47
CA MET A 151 -8.64 -8.64 3.78
C MET A 151 -9.68 -8.59 4.90
N LEU A 152 -10.80 -7.86 4.70
CA LEU A 152 -11.87 -7.75 5.69
C LEU A 152 -12.58 -9.10 5.93
N ALA A 153 -12.69 -9.91 4.90
CA ALA A 153 -13.40 -11.18 4.92
C ALA A 153 -12.55 -12.32 5.55
N LEU A 154 -11.28 -12.40 5.17
CA LEU A 154 -10.42 -13.53 5.51
C LEU A 154 -9.55 -13.30 6.75
N VAL A 155 -9.20 -12.04 7.09
CA VAL A 155 -8.34 -11.75 8.26
C VAL A 155 -9.20 -11.50 9.51
N ASN A 156 -9.71 -12.55 10.10
CA ASN A 156 -10.71 -12.52 11.16
C ASN A 156 -10.20 -13.00 12.54
N SER A 157 -8.89 -13.19 12.70
CA SER A 157 -8.29 -13.64 13.96
C SER A 157 -6.91 -12.99 14.20
N GLU A 158 -6.48 -12.96 15.46
CA GLU A 158 -5.15 -12.48 15.84
C GLU A 158 -4.03 -13.23 15.11
N ARG A 159 -4.17 -14.56 14.96
CA ARG A 159 -3.22 -15.39 14.22
C ARG A 159 -3.11 -14.95 12.76
N ARG A 160 -4.22 -14.68 12.08
CA ARG A 160 -4.25 -14.24 10.69
C ARG A 160 -3.69 -12.81 10.53
N VAL A 161 -3.95 -11.89 11.45
CA VAL A 161 -3.30 -10.57 11.50
C VAL A 161 -1.79 -10.72 11.59
N ARG A 162 -1.29 -11.55 12.49
CA ARG A 162 0.14 -11.81 12.65
C ARG A 162 0.75 -12.43 11.39
N LEU A 163 0.09 -13.44 10.82
CA LEU A 163 0.55 -14.11 9.59
C LEU A 163 0.60 -13.14 8.40
N PHE A 164 -0.41 -12.30 8.21
CA PHE A 164 -0.41 -11.28 7.16
C PHE A 164 0.81 -10.35 7.27
N LEU A 165 1.06 -9.80 8.46
CA LEU A 165 2.23 -8.95 8.67
C LEU A 165 3.56 -9.71 8.45
N GLN A 166 3.63 -10.98 8.83
CA GLN A 166 4.81 -11.83 8.59
C GLN A 166 5.01 -12.13 7.11
N VAL A 167 3.92 -12.34 6.36
CA VAL A 167 3.95 -12.54 4.89
C VAL A 167 4.51 -11.33 4.19
N LEU A 168 4.09 -10.12 4.57
CA LEU A 168 4.65 -8.89 4.00
C LEU A 168 6.15 -8.75 4.32
N VAL A 169 6.55 -9.01 5.57
CA VAL A 169 7.98 -8.98 5.95
C VAL A 169 8.77 -10.00 5.15
N PHE A 170 8.27 -11.22 5.00
CA PHE A 170 8.92 -12.26 4.20
C PHE A 170 9.09 -11.84 2.74
N SER A 171 8.00 -11.38 2.11
CA SER A 171 8.01 -10.95 0.72
C SER A 171 8.94 -9.74 0.50
N GLY A 172 8.89 -8.73 1.38
CA GLY A 172 9.80 -7.59 1.34
C GLY A 172 11.25 -7.98 1.52
N THR A 173 11.55 -8.93 2.43
CA THR A 173 12.93 -9.43 2.64
C THR A 173 13.43 -10.21 1.42
N ALA A 174 12.58 -11.01 0.78
CA ALA A 174 12.94 -11.74 -0.43
C ALA A 174 13.24 -10.75 -1.59
N GLN A 175 12.41 -9.73 -1.78
CA GLN A 175 12.65 -8.68 -2.77
C GLN A 175 13.92 -7.88 -2.48
N ALA A 176 14.17 -7.57 -1.21
CA ALA A 176 15.36 -6.87 -0.75
C ALA A 176 16.64 -7.69 -1.00
N ALA A 177 16.63 -8.97 -0.60
CA ALA A 177 17.77 -9.86 -0.78
C ALA A 177 18.07 -10.08 -2.26
N TYR A 178 17.04 -10.33 -3.07
CA TYR A 178 17.19 -10.49 -4.52
C TYR A 178 17.74 -9.21 -5.17
N GLY A 179 17.14 -8.05 -4.88
CA GLY A 179 17.59 -6.77 -5.45
C GLY A 179 19.01 -6.39 -5.05
N ALA A 180 19.38 -6.60 -3.78
CA ALA A 180 20.74 -6.37 -3.30
C ALA A 180 21.73 -7.33 -3.95
N PHE A 181 21.41 -8.64 -4.04
CA PHE A 181 22.26 -9.65 -4.67
C PHE A 181 22.52 -9.33 -6.15
N MET A 182 21.49 -8.92 -6.91
CA MET A 182 21.64 -8.58 -8.34
C MET A 182 22.59 -7.40 -8.55
N VAL A 183 22.52 -6.38 -7.69
CA VAL A 183 23.42 -5.22 -7.79
C VAL A 183 24.84 -5.55 -7.34
N LEU A 184 24.99 -6.25 -6.20
CA LEU A 184 26.30 -6.54 -5.61
C LEU A 184 27.10 -7.58 -6.40
N SER A 185 26.40 -8.52 -7.07
CA SER A 185 27.04 -9.54 -7.94
C SER A 185 27.32 -9.03 -9.36
N GLY A 186 26.74 -7.91 -9.77
CA GLY A 186 26.83 -7.39 -11.15
C GLY A 186 26.00 -8.17 -12.18
N LEU A 187 25.16 -9.15 -11.75
CA LEU A 187 24.32 -9.93 -12.67
C LEU A 187 23.22 -9.10 -13.33
N GLU A 188 22.71 -8.08 -12.62
CA GLU A 188 21.75 -7.09 -13.13
C GLU A 188 20.51 -7.69 -13.82
N LEU A 189 19.95 -8.77 -13.21
CA LEU A 189 18.72 -9.38 -13.68
C LEU A 189 17.50 -8.84 -12.90
N GLY A 190 16.39 -8.60 -13.60
CA GLY A 190 15.07 -8.32 -13.06
C GLY A 190 14.10 -9.43 -13.46
N PHE A 191 13.57 -10.21 -12.48
CA PHE A 191 12.70 -11.36 -12.74
C PHE A 191 13.23 -12.29 -13.85
N PHE A 192 14.51 -12.72 -13.70
CA PHE A 192 15.25 -13.59 -14.62
C PHE A 192 15.53 -13.03 -16.02
N VAL A 193 15.16 -11.78 -16.29
CA VAL A 193 15.45 -11.07 -17.55
C VAL A 193 16.49 -9.99 -17.29
N GLU A 194 17.40 -9.80 -18.23
CA GLU A 194 18.40 -8.73 -18.14
C GLU A 194 17.73 -7.35 -18.02
N LYS A 195 18.23 -6.53 -17.09
CA LYS A 195 17.68 -5.19 -16.89
C LYS A 195 17.99 -4.30 -18.10
N TYR A 196 16.96 -3.78 -18.73
CA TYR A 196 17.09 -2.76 -19.76
C TYR A 196 17.18 -1.33 -19.18
N ALA A 197 16.77 -1.14 -17.91
CA ALA A 197 16.85 0.12 -17.18
C ALA A 197 17.20 -0.12 -15.72
N GLY A 198 17.71 0.92 -15.02
CA GLY A 198 18.01 0.83 -13.59
C GLY A 198 19.18 -0.08 -13.24
N ARG A 199 20.21 -0.17 -14.10
CA ARG A 199 21.47 -0.84 -13.78
C ARG A 199 22.23 -0.09 -12.69
N GLY A 200 22.96 -0.82 -11.83
CA GLY A 200 23.69 -0.26 -10.69
C GLY A 200 22.82 0.15 -9.50
N VAL A 201 21.51 -0.15 -9.53
CA VAL A 201 20.58 0.12 -8.42
C VAL A 201 19.67 -1.08 -8.14
N ALA A 202 19.27 -1.27 -6.89
CA ALA A 202 18.37 -2.35 -6.51
C ALA A 202 16.95 -2.05 -7.03
N THR A 203 16.44 -2.95 -7.87
CA THR A 203 15.07 -2.93 -8.36
C THR A 203 14.26 -4.15 -7.93
N GLY A 204 14.90 -5.17 -7.37
CA GLY A 204 14.24 -6.45 -7.11
C GLY A 204 13.66 -7.02 -8.41
N THR A 205 12.44 -7.50 -8.36
CA THR A 205 11.68 -7.91 -9.55
C THR A 205 10.87 -6.76 -10.18
N PHE A 206 10.97 -5.55 -9.61
CA PHE A 206 10.35 -4.34 -10.16
C PHE A 206 11.21 -3.78 -11.31
N VAL A 207 10.58 -3.06 -12.23
CA VAL A 207 11.30 -2.33 -13.29
C VAL A 207 11.91 -1.03 -12.76
N ASN A 208 11.17 -0.33 -11.88
CA ASN A 208 11.56 0.97 -11.35
C ASN A 208 12.03 0.85 -9.89
N ARG A 209 13.21 1.42 -9.60
CA ARG A 209 13.81 1.49 -8.26
C ARG A 209 12.91 2.15 -7.21
N ASN A 210 12.15 3.17 -7.61
CA ASN A 210 11.26 3.90 -6.69
C ASN A 210 10.08 3.02 -6.27
N HIS A 211 9.58 2.17 -7.18
CA HIS A 211 8.48 1.26 -6.89
C HIS A 211 8.91 0.14 -5.94
N LEU A 212 10.15 -0.38 -6.11
CA LEU A 212 10.72 -1.28 -5.11
C LEU A 212 10.86 -0.57 -3.76
N ALA A 213 11.39 0.66 -3.74
CA ALA A 213 11.53 1.44 -2.51
C ALA A 213 10.19 1.56 -1.79
N GLY A 214 9.12 1.89 -2.52
CA GLY A 214 7.76 1.97 -1.98
C GLY A 214 7.27 0.65 -1.39
N TYR A 215 7.48 -0.45 -2.10
CA TYR A 215 7.13 -1.78 -1.61
C TYR A 215 7.87 -2.14 -0.32
N LEU A 216 9.19 -1.90 -0.29
CA LEU A 216 10.02 -2.15 0.89
C LEU A 216 9.57 -1.31 2.10
N VAL A 217 9.20 -0.04 1.91
CA VAL A 217 8.72 0.81 3.01
C VAL A 217 7.41 0.28 3.60
N MET A 218 6.48 -0.21 2.78
CA MET A 218 5.26 -0.84 3.28
C MET A 218 5.53 -2.13 4.05
N CYS A 219 6.48 -2.95 3.59
CA CYS A 219 6.93 -4.15 4.29
C CYS A 219 7.69 -3.82 5.59
N LEU A 220 8.52 -2.76 5.58
CA LEU A 220 9.18 -2.21 6.78
C LEU A 220 8.15 -1.69 7.80
N ALA A 221 7.09 -1.04 7.35
CA ALA A 221 6.00 -0.61 8.22
C ALA A 221 5.32 -1.81 8.91
N ALA A 222 5.02 -2.87 8.16
CA ALA A 222 4.48 -4.12 8.71
C ALA A 222 5.43 -4.75 9.74
N GLY A 223 6.72 -4.84 9.42
CA GLY A 223 7.74 -5.42 10.29
C GLY A 223 8.00 -4.59 11.55
N THR A 224 8.03 -3.26 11.43
CA THR A 224 8.17 -2.35 12.58
C THR A 224 6.96 -2.47 13.50
N GLY A 225 5.74 -2.56 12.94
CA GLY A 225 4.52 -2.81 13.70
C GLY A 225 4.58 -4.14 14.48
N LEU A 226 5.05 -5.22 13.83
CA LEU A 226 5.28 -6.51 14.51
C LEU A 226 6.31 -6.39 15.62
N LEU A 227 7.42 -5.70 15.39
CA LEU A 227 8.48 -5.55 16.36
C LEU A 227 8.03 -4.74 17.57
N LEU A 228 7.28 -3.64 17.36
CA LEU A 228 6.65 -2.87 18.43
C LEU A 228 5.68 -3.73 19.26
N SER A 229 4.96 -4.66 18.62
CA SER A 229 4.07 -5.59 19.33
C SER A 229 4.79 -6.55 20.26
N GLN A 230 6.08 -6.77 20.05
CA GLN A 230 6.92 -7.69 20.83
C GLN A 230 7.75 -6.99 21.91
N LEU A 231 7.64 -5.65 22.07
CA LEU A 231 8.30 -4.92 23.14
C LEU A 231 7.70 -5.30 24.50
N SER A 232 8.27 -6.31 25.11
CA SER A 232 7.84 -6.87 26.40
C SER A 232 8.54 -6.17 27.58
N ARG A 233 7.81 -6.09 28.70
CA ARG A 233 8.33 -5.56 29.98
C ARG A 233 9.07 -6.64 30.78
N GLN A 234 10.03 -7.35 30.25
CA GLN A 234 10.85 -8.23 31.09
C GLN A 234 11.85 -7.39 31.92
N ARG A 235 11.70 -7.46 33.23
CA ARG A 235 12.75 -6.99 34.17
C ARG A 235 13.81 -8.08 34.26
N ILE A 236 15.01 -7.81 33.80
CA ILE A 236 16.14 -8.72 33.89
C ILE A 236 16.94 -8.30 35.11
N HIS A 237 17.12 -9.22 36.07
CA HIS A 237 17.90 -9.02 37.29
C HIS A 237 19.20 -9.83 37.20
N GLY A 238 20.34 -9.16 37.33
CA GLY A 238 21.65 -9.79 37.38
C GLY A 238 22.40 -9.92 36.05
N TRP A 239 23.77 -9.95 36.13
CA TRP A 239 24.61 -9.98 34.92
C TRP A 239 24.60 -11.33 34.19
N LYS A 240 24.54 -12.45 34.94
CA LYS A 240 24.44 -13.80 34.34
C LYS A 240 23.16 -13.99 33.56
N GLU A 241 22.04 -13.41 34.02
CA GLU A 241 20.77 -13.43 33.36
C GLU A 241 20.78 -12.51 32.13
N ARG A 242 21.51 -11.40 32.16
CA ARG A 242 21.78 -10.55 30.98
C ARG A 242 22.55 -11.32 29.92
N LEU A 243 23.62 -12.02 30.23
CA LEU A 243 24.42 -12.81 29.26
C LEU A 243 23.59 -13.92 28.67
N ARG A 244 22.85 -14.71 29.45
CA ARG A 244 21.92 -15.71 28.97
C ARG A 244 20.81 -15.11 28.09
N SER A 245 20.30 -13.93 28.44
CA SER A 245 19.28 -13.22 27.66
C SER A 245 19.85 -12.73 26.32
N TRP A 246 21.11 -12.33 26.24
CA TRP A 246 21.79 -11.98 25.00
C TRP A 246 21.91 -13.18 24.05
N LEU A 247 22.35 -14.34 24.55
CA LEU A 247 22.41 -15.57 23.75
C LEU A 247 21.02 -16.04 23.28
N ARG A 248 20.03 -15.99 24.16
CA ARG A 248 18.63 -16.26 23.79
C ARG A 248 18.08 -15.23 22.80
N LEU A 249 18.55 -13.97 22.86
CA LEU A 249 18.15 -12.92 21.95
C LEU A 249 18.61 -13.23 20.52
N LEU A 250 19.85 -13.67 20.32
CA LEU A 250 20.42 -14.03 19.01
C LEU A 250 19.64 -15.14 18.29
N LEU A 251 19.11 -16.12 19.06
CA LEU A 251 18.30 -17.22 18.52
C LEU A 251 16.80 -16.90 18.50
N SER A 252 16.40 -15.72 18.99
CA SER A 252 15.00 -15.37 19.16
C SER A 252 14.32 -14.97 17.85
N PRO A 253 13.00 -15.18 17.72
CA PRO A 253 12.22 -14.65 16.62
C PRO A 253 12.32 -13.12 16.47
N LYS A 254 12.62 -12.41 17.58
CA LYS A 254 12.82 -10.95 17.58
C LYS A 254 14.10 -10.54 16.87
N PHE A 255 15.17 -11.31 17.01
CA PHE A 255 16.44 -11.05 16.32
C PHE A 255 16.28 -11.29 14.82
N ARG A 256 15.66 -12.41 14.44
CA ARG A 256 15.37 -12.70 13.01
C ARG A 256 14.56 -11.59 12.36
N LEU A 257 13.53 -11.10 13.05
CA LEU A 257 12.73 -9.98 12.54
C LEU A 257 13.58 -8.72 12.35
N ARG A 258 14.46 -8.38 13.29
CA ARG A 258 15.39 -7.24 13.15
C ARG A 258 16.34 -7.42 11.97
N LEU A 259 16.86 -8.63 11.77
CA LEU A 259 17.71 -8.94 10.62
C LEU A 259 16.97 -8.74 9.30
N TYR A 260 15.71 -9.19 9.19
CA TYR A 260 14.88 -8.97 8.01
C TYR A 260 14.67 -7.49 7.74
N LEU A 261 14.39 -6.70 8.79
CA LEU A 261 14.25 -5.24 8.65
C LEU A 261 15.57 -4.60 8.19
N ALA A 262 16.71 -5.01 8.75
CA ALA A 262 18.01 -4.49 8.36
C ALA A 262 18.33 -4.81 6.88
N VAL A 263 18.04 -6.02 6.40
CA VAL A 263 18.20 -6.39 5.00
C VAL A 263 17.32 -5.52 4.09
N MET A 264 16.07 -5.27 4.48
CA MET A 264 15.18 -4.39 3.72
C MET A 264 15.65 -2.94 3.69
N VAL A 265 16.22 -2.42 4.79
CA VAL A 265 16.78 -1.05 4.84
C VAL A 265 18.04 -0.95 3.96
N VAL A 266 18.94 -1.93 4.03
CA VAL A 266 20.11 -1.97 3.13
C VAL A 266 19.67 -1.95 1.68
N ALA A 267 18.69 -2.77 1.30
CA ALA A 267 18.17 -2.79 -0.07
C ALA A 267 17.48 -1.47 -0.43
N LEU A 268 16.74 -0.85 0.49
CA LEU A 268 16.11 0.47 0.29
C LEU A 268 17.18 1.53 -0.04
N VAL A 269 18.31 1.52 0.67
CA VAL A 269 19.45 2.40 0.37
C VAL A 269 20.04 2.07 -1.00
N LEU A 270 20.19 0.77 -1.34
CA LEU A 270 20.70 0.31 -2.64
C LEU A 270 19.77 0.66 -3.82
N THR A 271 18.49 0.95 -3.57
CA THR A 271 17.61 1.49 -4.64
C THR A 271 18.08 2.85 -5.12
N ARG A 272 18.85 3.60 -4.31
CA ARG A 272 19.23 4.99 -4.55
C ARG A 272 18.02 5.90 -4.83
N SER A 273 16.83 5.53 -4.37
CA SER A 273 15.63 6.36 -4.44
C SER A 273 15.69 7.44 -3.35
N ARG A 274 15.98 8.67 -3.74
CA ARG A 274 16.08 9.81 -2.77
C ARG A 274 14.79 9.98 -2.00
N MET A 275 13.66 10.13 -2.70
CA MET A 275 12.36 10.32 -2.08
C MET A 275 11.85 9.07 -1.36
N GLY A 276 12.19 7.86 -1.85
CA GLY A 276 11.89 6.62 -1.12
C GLY A 276 12.53 6.58 0.26
N ASN A 277 13.80 6.98 0.38
CA ASN A 277 14.50 7.07 1.66
C ASN A 277 13.96 8.21 2.54
N VAL A 278 13.81 9.42 2.00
CA VAL A 278 13.25 10.58 2.75
C VAL A 278 11.85 10.25 3.27
N ALA A 279 10.98 9.71 2.43
CA ALA A 279 9.63 9.35 2.83
C ALA A 279 9.61 8.22 3.90
N PHE A 280 10.55 7.26 3.84
CA PHE A 280 10.70 6.23 4.87
C PHE A 280 11.05 6.83 6.24
N PHE A 281 12.10 7.66 6.32
CA PHE A 281 12.53 8.26 7.59
C PHE A 281 11.47 9.21 8.16
N SER A 282 10.87 10.03 7.29
CA SER A 282 9.78 10.92 7.67
C SER A 282 8.57 10.14 8.18
N ALA A 283 8.18 9.07 7.49
CA ALA A 283 7.05 8.23 7.92
C ALA A 283 7.34 7.51 9.24
N LEU A 284 8.56 7.00 9.44
CA LEU A 284 8.96 6.35 10.68
C LEU A 284 8.94 7.35 11.87
N ALA A 285 9.50 8.56 11.67
CA ALA A 285 9.52 9.60 12.69
C ALA A 285 8.11 10.09 13.04
N LEU A 286 7.32 10.45 12.03
CA LEU A 286 5.96 10.97 12.23
C LEU A 286 5.02 9.91 12.81
N ALA A 287 5.07 8.66 12.32
CA ALA A 287 4.30 7.55 12.90
C ALA A 287 4.75 7.26 14.34
N GLY A 288 6.04 7.41 14.62
CA GLY A 288 6.60 7.34 15.98
C GLY A 288 6.02 8.42 16.89
N CYS A 289 5.96 9.67 16.44
CA CYS A 289 5.33 10.78 17.18
C CYS A 289 3.84 10.50 17.43
N VAL A 290 3.10 10.04 16.40
CA VAL A 290 1.68 9.66 16.55
C VAL A 290 1.51 8.54 17.58
N ALA A 291 2.38 7.54 17.58
CA ALA A 291 2.32 6.41 18.51
C ALA A 291 2.66 6.83 19.94
N LEU A 292 3.63 7.75 20.14
CA LEU A 292 3.97 8.33 21.44
C LEU A 292 2.81 9.17 21.99
N TYR A 293 2.24 10.05 21.17
CA TYR A 293 1.08 10.85 21.53
C TYR A 293 -0.17 10.01 21.81
N SER A 294 -0.38 8.95 21.06
CA SER A 294 -1.49 8.01 21.25
C SER A 294 -1.30 7.08 22.44
N GLY A 295 -0.07 6.98 22.97
CA GLY A 295 0.26 6.16 24.15
C GLY A 295 -0.23 6.79 25.43
N ARG A 296 -0.87 6.01 26.34
CA ARG A 296 -1.28 6.49 27.68
C ARG A 296 -0.08 6.77 28.60
N ARG A 297 1.09 6.25 28.28
CA ARG A 297 2.34 6.46 29.01
C ARG A 297 3.48 6.60 28.01
N PHE A 298 4.27 7.64 28.18
CA PHE A 298 5.51 7.84 27.43
C PHE A 298 6.47 6.67 27.66
N SER A 299 7.03 6.14 26.58
CA SER A 299 7.90 4.96 26.62
C SER A 299 9.27 5.29 26.05
N TRP A 300 10.24 5.57 26.92
CA TRP A 300 11.65 5.74 26.53
C TRP A 300 12.22 4.56 25.73
N ARG A 301 11.70 3.33 25.98
CA ARG A 301 12.09 2.15 25.21
C ARG A 301 11.64 2.24 23.75
N MET A 302 10.47 2.82 23.50
CA MET A 302 9.98 3.04 22.14
C MET A 302 10.79 4.14 21.46
N VAL A 303 11.11 5.22 22.17
CA VAL A 303 12.01 6.27 21.67
C VAL A 303 13.39 5.70 21.32
N GLY A 304 14.02 4.99 22.27
CA GLY A 304 15.32 4.36 22.05
C GLY A 304 15.30 3.34 20.90
N PHE A 305 14.19 2.61 20.73
CA PHE A 305 14.02 1.68 19.61
C PHE A 305 13.91 2.42 18.26
N LEU A 306 13.06 3.43 18.16
CA LEU A 306 12.91 4.23 16.94
C LEU A 306 14.20 4.99 16.61
N ALA A 307 14.86 5.56 17.63
CA ALA A 307 16.15 6.20 17.49
C ALA A 307 17.23 5.21 17.02
N SER A 308 17.24 3.96 17.55
CA SER A 308 18.21 2.94 17.12
C SER A 308 18.02 2.54 15.65
N LEU A 309 16.80 2.45 15.16
CA LEU A 309 16.54 2.22 13.74
C LEU A 309 17.07 3.41 12.91
N PHE A 310 16.72 4.63 13.32
CA PHE A 310 17.18 5.83 12.63
C PHE A 310 18.72 5.95 12.60
N VAL A 311 19.40 5.69 13.73
CA VAL A 311 20.87 5.77 13.82
C VAL A 311 21.55 4.70 12.98
N VAL A 312 21.06 3.45 13.01
CA VAL A 312 21.61 2.37 12.18
C VAL A 312 21.49 2.74 10.70
N ASP A 313 20.34 3.25 10.31
CA ASP A 313 20.06 3.65 8.94
C ASP A 313 20.94 4.84 8.52
N MET A 314 21.13 5.83 9.41
CA MET A 314 22.02 6.97 9.16
C MET A 314 23.51 6.57 9.05
N ILE A 315 23.95 5.56 9.82
CA ILE A 315 25.31 5.01 9.70
C ILE A 315 25.48 4.30 8.36
N ILE A 316 24.48 3.51 7.93
CA ILE A 316 24.48 2.84 6.64
C ILE A 316 24.54 3.88 5.52
N LEU A 317 23.66 4.89 5.56
CA LEU A 317 23.66 6.02 4.61
C LEU A 317 25.01 6.74 4.59
N GLY A 318 25.55 7.13 5.75
CA GLY A 318 26.80 7.89 5.84
C GLY A 318 28.02 7.14 5.30
N ARG A 319 28.12 5.83 5.55
CA ARG A 319 29.21 5.00 5.00
C ARG A 319 29.10 4.72 3.50
N TRP A 320 27.87 4.58 2.97
CA TRP A 320 27.64 4.30 1.55
C TRP A 320 27.60 5.55 0.69
N PHE A 321 27.27 6.69 1.27
CA PHE A 321 27.25 8.00 0.59
C PHE A 321 28.41 8.90 1.02
N GLY A 322 29.54 8.31 1.45
CA GLY A 322 30.73 9.03 1.93
C GLY A 322 31.07 10.32 1.14
N LEU A 323 31.71 11.26 1.83
CA LEU A 323 32.02 12.61 1.34
C LEU A 323 32.66 12.65 -0.07
N ASP A 324 33.44 11.63 -0.44
CA ASP A 324 34.07 11.53 -1.77
C ASP A 324 33.05 11.40 -2.92
N LYS A 325 31.93 10.73 -2.66
CA LYS A 325 30.84 10.65 -3.65
C LYS A 325 29.90 11.86 -3.66
N LEU A 326 30.03 12.77 -2.68
CA LEU A 326 29.34 14.07 -2.71
C LEU A 326 29.97 14.98 -3.77
N VAL A 327 31.28 14.90 -3.94
CA VAL A 327 32.04 15.66 -4.97
C VAL A 327 31.67 15.16 -6.36
N GLU A 328 31.67 13.84 -6.59
CA GLU A 328 31.26 13.20 -7.85
C GLU A 328 29.78 13.51 -8.21
N ARG A 329 28.97 13.81 -7.19
CA ARG A 329 27.57 14.25 -7.35
C ARG A 329 27.41 15.72 -7.69
N LEU A 330 28.35 16.57 -7.31
CA LEU A 330 28.38 17.98 -7.72
C LEU A 330 28.67 18.08 -9.22
N GLU A 331 29.50 17.19 -9.78
CA GLU A 331 29.80 17.11 -11.22
C GLU A 331 28.60 16.56 -12.04
N GLY A 332 27.69 15.80 -11.44
CA GLY A 332 26.46 15.30 -12.08
C GLY A 332 25.22 16.19 -11.88
N LEU A 333 25.38 17.46 -11.52
CA LEU A 333 24.25 18.37 -11.24
C LEU A 333 23.43 18.71 -12.49
N GLU A 334 24.02 18.77 -13.68
CA GLU A 334 23.32 19.13 -14.91
C GLU A 334 22.22 18.11 -15.29
N GLY A 335 22.51 16.81 -15.22
CA GLY A 335 21.51 15.77 -15.49
C GLY A 335 20.39 15.70 -14.44
N LYS A 336 20.70 16.08 -13.19
CA LYS A 336 19.71 16.09 -12.08
C LYS A 336 18.82 17.31 -12.11
N ALA A 337 19.39 18.46 -12.45
CA ALA A 337 18.64 19.69 -12.68
C ALA A 337 17.66 19.50 -13.84
N ALA A 338 18.05 18.80 -14.90
CA ALA A 338 17.17 18.48 -16.02
C ALA A 338 16.00 17.54 -15.61
N GLU A 339 16.25 16.54 -14.75
CA GLU A 339 15.17 15.65 -14.24
C GLU A 339 14.19 16.40 -13.33
N GLU A 340 14.69 17.25 -12.43
CA GLU A 340 13.86 18.07 -11.54
C GLU A 340 13.09 19.14 -12.32
N PHE A 341 13.72 19.76 -13.31
CA PHE A 341 13.10 20.69 -14.23
C PHE A 341 11.99 20.03 -15.05
N SER A 342 12.25 18.82 -15.56
CA SER A 342 11.25 18.04 -16.28
C SER A 342 10.02 17.71 -15.42
N ARG A 343 10.21 17.34 -14.12
CA ARG A 343 9.11 17.06 -13.20
C ARG A 343 8.28 18.31 -12.89
N TYR A 344 8.92 19.44 -12.68
CA TYR A 344 8.23 20.72 -12.47
C TYR A 344 7.29 21.05 -13.64
N TRP A 345 7.78 20.94 -14.87
CA TRP A 345 6.96 21.20 -16.06
C TRP A 345 5.90 20.12 -16.27
N MET A 346 6.18 18.88 -15.89
CA MET A 346 5.19 17.80 -15.89
C MET A 346 4.00 18.16 -15.00
N ASP A 347 4.27 18.53 -13.73
CA ASP A 347 3.23 18.94 -12.80
C ASP A 347 2.46 20.16 -13.33
N PHE A 348 3.16 21.16 -13.87
CA PHE A 348 2.56 22.37 -14.43
C PHE A 348 1.58 22.04 -15.57
N TYR A 349 2.00 21.27 -16.56
CA TYR A 349 1.13 20.89 -17.68
C TYR A 349 0.03 19.90 -17.27
N THR A 350 0.27 19.08 -16.26
CA THR A 350 -0.81 18.22 -15.70
C THR A 350 -1.90 19.04 -15.03
N LEU A 351 -1.58 20.22 -14.47
CA LEU A 351 -2.62 21.12 -13.95
C LEU A 351 -3.51 21.67 -15.08
N ASP A 352 -2.94 22.00 -16.25
CA ASP A 352 -3.73 22.41 -17.42
C ASP A 352 -4.61 21.26 -17.94
N TYR A 353 -4.08 20.05 -17.91
CA TYR A 353 -4.84 18.86 -18.22
C TYR A 353 -6.03 18.68 -17.24
N ILE A 354 -5.83 18.84 -15.92
CA ILE A 354 -6.92 18.79 -14.91
C ILE A 354 -7.95 19.89 -15.18
N ARG A 355 -7.53 21.10 -15.52
CA ARG A 355 -8.45 22.21 -15.85
C ARG A 355 -9.33 21.93 -17.06
N ALA A 356 -8.85 21.11 -18.01
CA ALA A 356 -9.63 20.72 -19.18
C ALA A 356 -10.73 19.70 -18.80
N PHE A 357 -10.55 18.84 -17.80
CA PHE A 357 -11.48 17.78 -17.39
C PHE A 357 -11.68 17.72 -15.86
N PRO A 358 -12.06 18.85 -15.18
CA PRO A 358 -11.95 18.94 -13.72
C PRO A 358 -12.89 18.00 -12.97
N PHE A 359 -14.06 17.68 -13.52
CA PHE A 359 -15.07 16.88 -12.85
C PHE A 359 -15.10 15.43 -13.33
N THR A 360 -14.95 15.23 -14.62
CA THR A 360 -15.09 13.92 -15.24
C THR A 360 -13.77 13.16 -15.33
N GLY A 361 -12.65 13.88 -15.36
CA GLY A 361 -11.41 13.32 -15.86
C GLY A 361 -11.50 12.97 -17.34
N SER A 362 -10.42 12.46 -17.89
CA SER A 362 -10.33 12.03 -19.28
C SER A 362 -10.46 10.50 -19.45
N GLY A 363 -10.67 9.78 -18.35
CA GLY A 363 -10.69 8.32 -18.28
C GLY A 363 -9.49 7.75 -17.51
N GLY A 364 -9.74 6.79 -16.61
CA GLY A 364 -8.67 6.14 -15.86
C GLY A 364 -7.65 5.48 -16.79
N GLY A 365 -6.34 5.68 -16.54
CA GLY A 365 -5.24 5.15 -17.35
C GLY A 365 -5.01 5.87 -18.70
N SER A 366 -5.72 6.97 -18.96
CA SER A 366 -5.61 7.69 -20.23
C SER A 366 -4.44 8.66 -20.31
N PHE A 367 -3.67 8.86 -19.21
CA PHE A 367 -2.63 9.86 -19.12
C PHE A 367 -1.65 9.79 -20.30
N TYR A 368 -1.14 8.63 -20.63
CA TYR A 368 -0.17 8.42 -21.71
C TYR A 368 -0.68 8.92 -23.08
N GLY A 369 -1.96 8.64 -23.41
CA GLY A 369 -2.54 9.01 -24.69
C GLY A 369 -2.98 10.47 -24.79
N ILE A 370 -3.33 11.08 -23.65
CA ILE A 370 -3.97 12.39 -23.63
C ILE A 370 -3.00 13.52 -23.24
N PHE A 371 -2.08 13.28 -22.29
CA PHE A 371 -1.12 14.26 -21.80
C PHE A 371 -0.28 14.95 -22.89
N PRO A 372 0.15 14.28 -24.01
CA PRO A 372 0.91 14.95 -25.08
C PRO A 372 0.21 16.17 -25.69
N ASN A 373 -1.11 16.27 -25.58
CA ASN A 373 -1.88 17.43 -26.08
C ASN A 373 -1.78 18.66 -25.15
N PHE A 374 -1.27 18.49 -23.94
CA PHE A 374 -1.05 19.55 -22.95
C PHE A 374 0.44 19.84 -22.77
N GLN A 375 1.31 18.97 -23.30
CA GLN A 375 2.74 19.06 -23.18
C GLN A 375 3.31 20.24 -23.97
N GLY A 376 4.01 21.16 -23.30
CA GLY A 376 4.69 22.27 -23.93
C GLY A 376 6.13 21.93 -24.35
N GLU A 377 6.79 22.91 -24.97
CA GLU A 377 8.14 22.76 -25.56
C GLU A 377 9.25 22.41 -24.55
N GLN A 378 9.01 22.68 -23.26
CA GLN A 378 9.95 22.38 -22.17
C GLN A 378 10.09 20.90 -21.86
N LEU A 379 9.12 20.09 -22.27
CA LEU A 379 9.13 18.64 -22.14
C LEU A 379 9.34 17.98 -23.50
N ARG A 380 10.23 16.99 -23.55
CA ARG A 380 10.49 16.20 -24.76
C ARG A 380 10.23 14.73 -24.48
N GLY A 381 9.63 14.03 -25.44
CA GLY A 381 9.35 12.60 -25.37
C GLY A 381 7.95 12.29 -24.83
N PHE A 382 7.69 10.99 -24.60
CA PHE A 382 6.41 10.47 -24.13
C PHE A 382 6.52 10.05 -22.67
N TYR A 383 5.53 10.40 -21.88
CA TYR A 383 5.48 10.12 -20.45
C TYR A 383 4.30 9.17 -20.13
N LEU A 384 4.63 8.03 -19.56
CA LEU A 384 3.62 7.04 -19.17
C LEU A 384 2.78 7.48 -17.99
N HIS A 385 3.35 8.31 -17.11
CA HIS A 385 2.76 8.79 -15.85
C HIS A 385 3.25 10.19 -15.51
N SER A 386 2.49 10.93 -14.73
CA SER A 386 2.83 12.28 -14.27
C SER A 386 3.96 12.32 -13.22
N HIS A 387 4.34 11.20 -12.63
CA HIS A 387 5.18 11.12 -11.44
C HIS A 387 4.60 11.85 -10.20
N ASN A 388 3.28 11.97 -10.15
CA ASN A 388 2.54 12.54 -9.04
C ASN A 388 1.15 11.88 -9.00
N ASP A 389 0.94 10.92 -8.07
CA ASP A 389 -0.32 10.19 -7.97
C ASP A 389 -1.53 11.13 -7.79
N TYR A 390 -1.37 12.24 -7.06
CA TYR A 390 -2.49 13.17 -6.83
C TYR A 390 -2.93 13.86 -8.11
N LEU A 391 -1.98 14.34 -8.91
CA LEU A 391 -2.28 15.01 -10.16
C LEU A 391 -2.81 14.03 -11.19
N GLU A 392 -2.21 12.83 -11.28
CA GLU A 392 -2.61 11.81 -12.25
C GLU A 392 -4.02 11.31 -11.98
N PHE A 393 -4.35 10.93 -10.74
CA PHE A 393 -5.73 10.56 -10.39
C PHE A 393 -6.72 11.69 -10.63
N SER A 394 -6.32 12.96 -10.42
CA SER A 394 -7.19 14.11 -10.68
C SER A 394 -7.43 14.34 -12.17
N ALA A 395 -6.40 14.15 -13.01
CA ALA A 395 -6.50 14.30 -14.46
C ALA A 395 -7.36 13.20 -15.11
N GLU A 396 -7.17 11.95 -14.64
CA GLU A 396 -7.82 10.77 -15.20
C GLU A 396 -9.24 10.54 -14.68
N LEU A 397 -9.45 10.69 -13.36
CA LEU A 397 -10.73 10.36 -12.72
C LEU A 397 -11.59 11.61 -12.45
N GLY A 398 -11.00 12.79 -12.54
CA GLY A 398 -11.59 14.05 -12.09
C GLY A 398 -11.42 14.28 -10.58
N LEU A 399 -11.48 15.55 -10.18
CA LEU A 399 -11.30 15.97 -8.78
C LEU A 399 -12.26 15.28 -7.79
N PRO A 400 -13.56 15.04 -8.09
CA PRO A 400 -14.45 14.38 -7.13
C PRO A 400 -14.02 12.96 -6.78
N ALA A 401 -13.60 12.16 -7.78
CA ALA A 401 -13.14 10.78 -7.55
C ALA A 401 -11.76 10.75 -6.88
N ALA A 402 -10.84 11.64 -7.25
CA ALA A 402 -9.55 11.79 -6.58
C ALA A 402 -9.73 12.17 -5.10
N LEU A 403 -10.62 13.12 -4.78
CA LEU A 403 -10.95 13.48 -3.39
C LEU A 403 -11.61 12.33 -2.63
N ALA A 404 -12.43 11.51 -3.28
CA ALA A 404 -13.00 10.31 -2.68
C ALA A 404 -11.90 9.29 -2.28
N LEU A 405 -10.87 9.10 -3.13
CA LEU A 405 -9.71 8.27 -2.80
C LEU A 405 -8.91 8.85 -1.61
N VAL A 406 -8.68 10.16 -1.57
CA VAL A 406 -8.05 10.82 -0.42
C VAL A 406 -8.88 10.63 0.85
N ALA A 407 -10.21 10.79 0.78
CA ALA A 407 -11.11 10.56 1.89
C ALA A 407 -11.08 9.10 2.37
N PHE A 408 -11.02 8.13 1.46
CA PHE A 408 -10.84 6.71 1.78
C PHE A 408 -9.57 6.48 2.61
N VAL A 409 -8.43 7.01 2.18
CA VAL A 409 -7.14 6.88 2.88
C VAL A 409 -7.19 7.60 4.24
N ALA A 410 -7.78 8.80 4.30
CA ALA A 410 -7.91 9.57 5.53
C ALA A 410 -8.78 8.85 6.59
N LEU A 411 -9.87 8.21 6.17
CA LEU A 411 -10.71 7.39 7.06
C LEU A 411 -9.93 6.18 7.61
N CYS A 412 -9.12 5.54 6.78
CA CYS A 412 -8.27 4.43 7.21
C CYS A 412 -7.18 4.89 8.20
N LEU A 413 -6.55 6.04 7.93
CA LEU A 413 -5.56 6.65 8.84
C LEU A 413 -6.21 7.00 10.19
N TRP A 414 -7.35 7.67 10.16
CA TRP A 414 -8.10 8.00 11.38
C TRP A 414 -8.39 6.74 12.20
N GLN A 415 -8.87 5.69 11.54
CA GLN A 415 -9.14 4.41 12.19
C GLN A 415 -7.86 3.78 12.78
N ALA A 416 -6.72 3.85 12.07
CA ALA A 416 -5.43 3.35 12.55
C ALA A 416 -4.94 4.10 13.80
N VAL A 417 -5.12 5.42 13.84
CA VAL A 417 -4.81 6.24 15.04
C VAL A 417 -5.75 5.86 16.19
N GLN A 418 -7.05 5.66 15.94
CA GLN A 418 -7.99 5.18 16.97
C GLN A 418 -7.60 3.81 17.53
N VAL A 419 -7.08 2.91 16.68
CA VAL A 419 -6.55 1.62 17.12
C VAL A 419 -5.39 1.81 18.09
N GLN A 420 -4.43 2.68 17.77
CA GLN A 420 -3.29 2.96 18.65
C GLN A 420 -3.71 3.57 20.00
N ARG A 421 -4.73 4.45 20.00
CA ARG A 421 -5.25 5.12 21.21
C ARG A 421 -6.12 4.22 22.08
N LYS A 422 -7.00 3.41 21.47
CA LYS A 422 -8.08 2.72 22.20
C LYS A 422 -7.80 1.24 22.46
N ARG A 423 -6.96 0.58 21.63
CA ARG A 423 -6.67 -0.85 21.81
C ARG A 423 -5.51 -1.05 22.77
N HIS A 424 -5.63 -2.06 23.65
CA HIS A 424 -4.59 -2.41 24.61
C HIS A 424 -3.71 -3.56 24.11
N HIS A 425 -4.22 -4.36 23.17
CA HIS A 425 -3.51 -5.52 22.64
C HIS A 425 -2.29 -5.07 21.83
N PRO A 426 -1.06 -5.53 22.15
CA PRO A 426 0.17 -5.04 21.52
C PRO A 426 0.18 -5.24 20.00
N LEU A 427 -0.29 -6.42 19.51
CA LEU A 427 -0.33 -6.70 18.08
C LEU A 427 -1.24 -5.72 17.32
N TYR A 428 -2.43 -5.44 17.85
CA TYR A 428 -3.36 -4.52 17.19
C TYR A 428 -2.82 -3.08 17.18
N ARG A 429 -2.16 -2.65 18.27
CA ARG A 429 -1.48 -1.34 18.29
C ARG A 429 -0.32 -1.29 17.29
N GLY A 430 0.47 -2.35 17.18
CA GLY A 430 1.51 -2.49 16.18
C GLY A 430 0.96 -2.47 14.75
N ALA A 431 -0.18 -3.13 14.50
CA ALA A 431 -0.87 -3.05 13.22
C ALA A 431 -1.35 -1.63 12.90
N GLY A 432 -1.93 -0.92 13.88
CA GLY A 432 -2.28 0.50 13.73
C GLY A 432 -1.07 1.38 13.39
N PHE A 433 0.08 1.12 14.02
CA PHE A 433 1.34 1.80 13.68
C PHE A 433 1.77 1.53 12.24
N ALA A 434 1.73 0.27 11.80
CA ALA A 434 2.09 -0.11 10.43
C ALA A 434 1.24 0.63 9.38
N VAL A 435 -0.08 0.71 9.60
CA VAL A 435 -0.99 1.47 8.72
C VAL A 435 -0.65 2.95 8.73
N THR A 436 -0.46 3.55 9.92
CA THR A 436 -0.12 4.98 10.04
C THR A 436 1.18 5.30 9.29
N MET A 437 2.20 4.47 9.44
CA MET A 437 3.49 4.65 8.75
C MET A 437 3.35 4.49 7.24
N ALA A 438 2.58 3.50 6.77
CA ALA A 438 2.33 3.29 5.34
C ALA A 438 1.55 4.45 4.71
N VAL A 439 0.58 5.03 5.42
CA VAL A 439 -0.19 6.19 4.92
C VAL A 439 0.67 7.45 4.86
N ILE A 440 1.47 7.72 5.89
CA ILE A 440 2.37 8.89 5.89
C ILE A 440 3.40 8.77 4.77
N TRP A 441 3.97 7.57 4.58
CA TRP A 441 4.87 7.31 3.46
C TRP A 441 4.19 7.57 2.12
N ALA A 442 2.99 7.00 1.89
CA ALA A 442 2.25 7.19 0.65
C ALA A 442 1.94 8.68 0.41
N ALA A 443 1.48 9.40 1.45
CA ALA A 443 1.18 10.82 1.34
C ALA A 443 2.39 11.67 0.91
N ILE A 444 3.60 11.32 1.37
CA ILE A 444 4.84 12.02 0.98
C ILE A 444 5.31 11.55 -0.41
N HIS A 445 5.35 10.24 -0.65
CA HIS A 445 5.96 9.69 -1.87
C HIS A 445 5.12 9.95 -3.11
N SER A 446 3.79 9.95 -3.00
CA SER A 446 2.85 10.21 -4.09
C SER A 446 2.89 11.65 -4.62
N THR A 447 3.60 12.58 -3.96
CA THR A 447 3.85 13.93 -4.51
C THR A 447 4.93 13.96 -5.59
N VAL A 448 5.70 12.88 -5.75
CA VAL A 448 6.88 12.84 -6.65
C VAL A 448 7.03 11.54 -7.41
N ASP A 449 6.07 10.62 -7.29
CA ASP A 449 6.07 9.34 -7.99
C ASP A 449 4.66 8.75 -8.08
N PHE A 450 4.48 7.67 -8.88
CA PHE A 450 3.21 7.01 -9.18
C PHE A 450 3.15 5.58 -8.59
N ASN A 451 3.56 5.44 -7.34
CA ASN A 451 3.60 4.13 -6.66
C ASN A 451 2.24 3.44 -6.55
N LEU A 452 1.15 4.22 -6.43
CA LEU A 452 -0.20 3.67 -6.29
C LEU A 452 -0.81 3.23 -7.64
N GLN A 453 -0.18 3.57 -8.76
CA GLN A 453 -0.51 3.04 -10.09
C GLN A 453 0.08 1.62 -10.30
N ILE A 454 1.02 1.18 -9.46
CA ILE A 454 1.66 -0.14 -9.56
C ILE A 454 0.83 -1.18 -8.82
N PRO A 455 0.29 -2.22 -9.51
CA PRO A 455 -0.69 -3.14 -8.92
C PRO A 455 -0.23 -3.84 -7.64
N ALA A 456 1.04 -4.29 -7.57
CA ALA A 456 1.57 -4.92 -6.36
C ALA A 456 1.64 -3.94 -5.17
N ASN A 457 2.01 -2.68 -5.42
CA ASN A 457 2.07 -1.64 -4.40
C ASN A 457 0.67 -1.23 -3.96
N ALA A 458 -0.25 -0.99 -4.90
CA ALA A 458 -1.63 -0.65 -4.62
C ALA A 458 -2.33 -1.75 -3.80
N LEU A 459 -2.18 -3.03 -4.19
CA LEU A 459 -2.75 -4.17 -3.44
C LEU A 459 -2.17 -4.27 -2.03
N THR A 460 -0.86 -4.11 -1.88
CA THR A 460 -0.19 -4.13 -0.56
C THR A 460 -0.68 -2.97 0.30
N PHE A 461 -0.81 -1.79 -0.27
CA PHE A 461 -1.29 -0.59 0.42
C PHE A 461 -2.73 -0.75 0.91
N VAL A 462 -3.68 -1.10 0.03
CA VAL A 462 -5.08 -1.30 0.46
C VAL A 462 -5.24 -2.44 1.45
N SER A 463 -4.40 -3.48 1.35
CA SER A 463 -4.37 -4.57 2.33
C SER A 463 -3.93 -4.10 3.72
N LEU A 464 -2.92 -3.24 3.79
CA LEU A 464 -2.53 -2.57 5.03
C LEU A 464 -3.65 -1.65 5.55
N LEU A 465 -4.30 -0.87 4.68
CA LEU A 465 -5.40 0.02 5.08
C LEU A 465 -6.57 -0.76 5.71
N ALA A 466 -6.96 -1.90 5.14
CA ALA A 466 -7.99 -2.77 5.69
C ALA A 466 -7.66 -3.25 7.13
N LEU A 467 -6.36 -3.42 7.42
CA LEU A 467 -5.88 -3.87 8.73
C LEU A 467 -6.27 -2.91 9.86
N ALA A 468 -6.45 -1.60 9.58
CA ALA A 468 -6.93 -0.63 10.57
C ALA A 468 -8.32 -1.00 11.11
N TYR A 469 -9.24 -1.39 10.22
CA TYR A 469 -10.60 -1.80 10.57
C TYR A 469 -10.61 -3.17 11.25
N ILE A 470 -9.83 -4.10 10.77
CA ILE A 470 -9.67 -5.45 11.35
C ILE A 470 -9.16 -5.33 12.79
N SER A 471 -8.03 -4.67 12.99
CA SER A 471 -7.37 -4.53 14.30
C SER A 471 -8.21 -3.71 15.30
N GLY A 472 -9.02 -2.78 14.79
CA GLY A 472 -9.92 -1.98 15.61
C GLY A 472 -11.13 -2.73 16.15
N ASN A 473 -11.57 -3.81 15.49
CA ASN A 473 -12.86 -4.43 15.73
C ASN A 473 -12.82 -5.93 16.07
N LEU A 474 -11.68 -6.60 15.91
CA LEU A 474 -11.52 -7.98 16.38
C LEU A 474 -11.67 -8.09 17.89
N PRO A 475 -12.39 -9.13 18.40
CA PRO A 475 -12.53 -9.38 19.83
C PRO A 475 -11.16 -9.67 20.47
N ARG A 476 -11.04 -9.45 21.78
CA ARG A 476 -9.94 -9.99 22.57
C ARG A 476 -10.18 -11.51 22.67
N ASN A 477 -9.27 -12.32 22.18
CA ASN A 477 -9.20 -13.67 22.71
C ASN A 477 -8.79 -13.52 24.17
N LYS A 478 -9.68 -13.89 25.10
CA LYS A 478 -9.26 -14.21 26.45
C LYS A 478 -8.26 -15.35 26.27
N ALA A 479 -7.00 -15.13 26.64
CA ALA A 479 -6.06 -16.23 26.74
C ALA A 479 -6.71 -17.29 27.64
N LEU A 480 -6.88 -18.49 27.06
CA LEU A 480 -7.15 -19.71 27.81
C LEU A 480 -5.97 -19.98 28.74
#